data_46d2aa2e6c288f21c66f0e57fbb24167
#
_entry.id   46d2aa2e6c288f21c66f0e57fbb24167
#
_cell.length_a   1.000
_cell.length_b   1.000
_cell.length_c   1.000
_cell.angle_alpha   90.00
_cell.angle_beta   90.00
_cell.angle_gamma   90.00
#
_symmetry.space_group_name_H-M   'P 1'
#
loop_
_entity.id
_entity.type
_entity.pdbx_description
1 polymer ?
#
loop_
_entity_poly.entity_id
_entity_poly.type
_entity_poly.pdbx_seq_one_letter_code
_entity_poly.pdbx_strand_id
1 'polypeptide(L)'
;MTLKLLVAVTLSITVPVIAFAQKASPTKTAPKPTIAQVRKLVQMISSNKAKLKAYCDANQLEQQMEEAERQKDSQALEALNAKADALERQISPEYTKVMDGLEEVDPNSAEGKQFATVINTLMKQCK
;
A
#
# COMPACT_ATOMS: atom_id res chain seq x y z
N MET A 1 -6.19 68.02 30.41
CA MET A 1 -5.57 67.42 29.20
C MET A 1 -4.91 66.14 29.65
N THR A 2 -5.58 65.01 29.45
CA THR A 2 -5.10 63.68 29.88
C THR A 2 -4.65 62.92 28.64
N LEU A 3 -3.32 62.76 28.55
CA LEU A 3 -2.67 61.99 27.50
C LEU A 3 -2.82 60.51 27.81
N LYS A 4 -3.69 59.79 27.06
CA LYS A 4 -3.83 58.33 27.19
C LYS A 4 -2.74 57.67 26.36
N LEU A 5 -1.78 57.08 27.09
CA LEU A 5 -0.73 56.24 26.51
C LEU A 5 -1.35 54.88 26.15
N LEU A 6 -1.50 54.61 24.85
CA LEU A 6 -1.88 53.28 24.34
C LEU A 6 -0.66 52.40 24.25
N VAL A 7 -0.54 51.49 25.23
CA VAL A 7 0.48 50.39 25.16
C VAL A 7 -0.06 49.30 24.26
N ALA A 8 0.48 49.24 23.04
CA ALA A 8 0.23 48.17 22.12
C ALA A 8 1.06 46.95 22.55
N VAL A 9 0.42 45.97 23.19
CA VAL A 9 1.04 44.66 23.49
C VAL A 9 0.98 43.84 22.23
N THR A 10 2.09 43.76 21.50
CA THR A 10 2.24 42.85 20.38
C THR A 10 2.52 41.45 20.93
N LEU A 11 1.50 40.62 20.95
CA LEU A 11 1.60 39.21 21.30
C LEU A 11 2.28 38.46 20.12
N SER A 12 3.57 38.27 20.19
CA SER A 12 4.31 37.44 19.23
C SER A 12 4.00 35.97 19.52
N ILE A 13 3.06 35.39 18.76
CA ILE A 13 2.79 33.97 18.80
C ILE A 13 3.89 33.28 18.01
N THR A 14 4.94 32.82 18.68
CA THR A 14 5.91 31.89 18.14
C THR A 14 5.23 30.51 18.04
N VAL A 15 4.76 30.17 16.83
CA VAL A 15 4.31 28.83 16.52
C VAL A 15 5.55 27.94 16.43
N PRO A 16 5.73 26.90 17.30
CA PRO A 16 6.78 25.93 17.09
C PRO A 16 6.42 25.15 15.82
N VAL A 17 7.22 25.36 14.78
CA VAL A 17 7.21 24.46 13.62
C VAL A 17 7.71 23.12 14.10
N ILE A 18 6.79 22.22 14.47
CA ILE A 18 7.11 20.83 14.69
C ILE A 18 7.44 20.30 13.29
N ALA A 19 8.73 20.28 12.99
CA ALA A 19 9.24 19.54 11.86
C ALA A 19 8.90 18.06 12.13
N PHE A 20 7.78 17.61 11.59
CA PHE A 20 7.56 16.20 11.40
C PHE A 20 8.69 15.75 10.47
N ALA A 21 9.74 15.21 11.06
CA ALA A 21 10.69 14.40 10.34
C ALA A 21 9.88 13.23 9.79
N GLN A 22 9.32 13.40 8.60
CA GLN A 22 8.87 12.30 7.78
C GLN A 22 10.13 11.45 7.60
N LYS A 23 10.17 10.36 8.36
CA LYS A 23 11.14 9.31 8.17
C LYS A 23 10.87 8.82 6.74
N ALA A 24 11.56 9.42 5.78
CA ALA A 24 11.58 8.94 4.42
C ALA A 24 12.10 7.51 4.53
N SER A 25 11.19 6.55 4.50
CA SER A 25 11.56 5.17 4.23
C SER A 25 12.34 5.22 2.93
N PRO A 26 13.54 4.65 2.87
CA PRO A 26 14.25 4.57 1.60
C PRO A 26 13.30 3.85 0.65
N THR A 27 12.79 4.56 -0.33
CA THR A 27 12.03 4.04 -1.44
C THR A 27 12.99 3.12 -2.18
N LYS A 28 13.05 1.87 -1.73
CA LYS A 28 13.76 0.82 -2.42
C LYS A 28 12.85 0.49 -3.60
N THR A 29 12.99 1.28 -4.67
CA THR A 29 12.26 1.07 -5.91
C THR A 29 12.53 -0.38 -6.33
N ALA A 30 11.55 -1.24 -6.18
CA ALA A 30 11.67 -2.61 -6.59
C ALA A 30 11.85 -2.63 -8.12
N PRO A 31 12.75 -3.45 -8.65
CA PRO A 31 12.94 -3.50 -10.09
C PRO A 31 11.63 -3.97 -10.75
N LYS A 32 11.25 -3.27 -11.83
CA LYS A 32 10.07 -3.60 -12.62
C LYS A 32 10.10 -5.08 -13.03
N PRO A 33 9.05 -5.86 -12.74
CA PRO A 33 9.03 -7.27 -13.08
C PRO A 33 8.83 -7.47 -14.58
N THR A 34 9.32 -8.58 -15.10
CA THR A 34 9.02 -9.02 -16.46
C THR A 34 7.72 -9.82 -16.51
N ILE A 35 7.06 -9.86 -17.66
CA ILE A 35 5.84 -10.68 -17.84
C ILE A 35 6.10 -12.17 -17.54
N ALA A 36 7.31 -12.66 -17.81
CA ALA A 36 7.70 -14.03 -17.51
C ALA A 36 7.76 -14.29 -15.99
N GLN A 37 8.26 -13.33 -15.21
CA GLN A 37 8.27 -13.41 -13.75
C GLN A 37 6.85 -13.41 -13.17
N VAL A 38 5.97 -12.55 -13.68
CA VAL A 38 4.57 -12.50 -13.25
C VAL A 38 3.86 -13.81 -13.58
N ARG A 39 4.05 -14.37 -14.79
CA ARG A 39 3.47 -15.67 -15.17
C ARG A 39 3.96 -16.81 -14.27
N LYS A 40 5.26 -16.84 -13.97
CA LYS A 40 5.85 -17.85 -13.08
C LYS A 40 5.26 -17.75 -11.68
N LEU A 41 5.10 -16.53 -11.17
CA LEU A 41 4.47 -16.27 -9.87
C LEU A 41 3.02 -16.78 -9.85
N VAL A 42 2.22 -16.43 -10.86
CA VAL A 42 0.84 -16.87 -11.01
C VAL A 42 0.74 -18.40 -11.04
N GLN A 43 1.61 -19.06 -11.80
CA GLN A 43 1.64 -20.51 -11.88
C GLN A 43 1.99 -21.14 -10.51
N MET A 44 2.97 -20.58 -9.80
CA MET A 44 3.36 -21.05 -8.47
C MET A 44 2.20 -20.93 -7.47
N ILE A 45 1.48 -19.84 -7.49
CA ILE A 45 0.32 -19.62 -6.59
C ILE A 45 -0.82 -20.57 -6.98
N SER A 46 -1.18 -20.65 -8.26
CA SER A 46 -2.27 -21.51 -8.77
C SER A 46 -2.05 -22.99 -8.49
N SER A 47 -0.81 -23.45 -8.52
CA SER A 47 -0.47 -24.86 -8.29
C SER A 47 -0.45 -25.25 -6.81
N ASN A 48 -0.52 -24.30 -5.89
CA ASN A 48 -0.46 -24.54 -4.46
C ASN A 48 -1.71 -23.99 -3.75
N LYS A 49 -2.57 -24.89 -3.27
CA LYS A 49 -3.83 -24.52 -2.61
C LYS A 49 -3.66 -23.59 -1.41
N ALA A 50 -2.61 -23.76 -0.61
CA ALA A 50 -2.37 -22.90 0.55
C ALA A 50 -1.98 -21.48 0.11
N LYS A 51 -1.12 -21.36 -0.91
CA LYS A 51 -0.73 -20.06 -1.48
C LYS A 51 -1.88 -19.37 -2.19
N LEU A 52 -2.69 -20.11 -2.94
CA LEU A 52 -3.89 -19.58 -3.57
C LEU A 52 -4.88 -19.06 -2.52
N LYS A 53 -5.09 -19.84 -1.45
CA LYS A 53 -5.94 -19.37 -0.35
C LYS A 53 -5.40 -18.10 0.29
N ALA A 54 -4.11 -18.02 0.60
CA ALA A 54 -3.49 -16.83 1.16
C ALA A 54 -3.64 -15.61 0.23
N TYR A 55 -3.47 -15.80 -1.08
CA TYR A 55 -3.70 -14.77 -2.08
C TYR A 55 -5.16 -14.28 -2.09
N CYS A 56 -6.12 -15.19 -2.07
CA CYS A 56 -7.54 -14.83 -2.04
C CYS A 56 -7.93 -14.12 -0.74
N ASP A 57 -7.42 -14.58 0.40
CA ASP A 57 -7.63 -13.95 1.69
C ASP A 57 -7.03 -12.52 1.71
N ALA A 58 -5.84 -12.32 1.12
CA ALA A 58 -5.22 -10.99 0.99
C ALA A 58 -6.09 -10.03 0.16
N ASN A 59 -6.63 -10.46 -0.98
CA ASN A 59 -7.54 -9.64 -1.78
C ASN A 59 -8.83 -9.26 -1.05
N GLN A 60 -9.33 -10.11 -0.15
CA GLN A 60 -10.47 -9.75 0.69
C GLN A 60 -10.12 -8.69 1.72
N LEU A 61 -8.87 -8.69 2.22
CA LEU A 61 -8.41 -7.66 3.15
C LEU A 61 -8.33 -6.28 2.49
N GLU A 62 -7.97 -6.19 1.22
CA GLU A 62 -7.93 -4.90 0.50
C GLU A 62 -9.28 -4.19 0.56
N GLN A 63 -10.37 -4.90 0.34
CA GLN A 63 -11.72 -4.31 0.45
C GLN A 63 -12.04 -3.83 1.87
N GLN A 64 -11.57 -4.57 2.90
CA GLN A 64 -11.74 -4.15 4.28
C GLN A 64 -10.87 -2.93 4.61
N MET A 65 -9.68 -2.84 4.04
CA MET A 65 -8.78 -1.70 4.21
C MET A 65 -9.37 -0.44 3.56
N GLU A 66 -9.90 -0.52 2.36
CA GLU A 66 -10.61 0.59 1.71
C GLU A 66 -11.79 1.10 2.55
N GLU A 67 -12.54 0.19 3.18
CA GLU A 67 -13.64 0.57 4.07
C GLU A 67 -13.13 1.25 5.34
N ALA A 68 -12.06 0.72 5.96
CA ALA A 68 -11.44 1.31 7.14
C ALA A 68 -10.85 2.70 6.83
N GLU A 69 -10.28 2.90 5.64
CA GLU A 69 -9.81 4.20 5.17
C GLU A 69 -10.95 5.20 5.03
N ARG A 70 -12.06 4.80 4.44
CA ARG A 70 -13.24 5.66 4.31
C ARG A 70 -13.78 6.08 5.68
N GLN A 71 -13.74 5.17 6.65
CA GLN A 71 -14.18 5.43 8.03
C GLN A 71 -13.11 6.16 8.86
N LYS A 72 -11.90 6.34 8.31
CA LYS A 72 -10.73 6.91 9.01
C LYS A 72 -10.37 6.14 10.29
N ASP A 73 -10.60 4.83 10.27
CA ASP A 73 -10.29 3.92 11.38
C ASP A 73 -8.83 3.45 11.27
N SER A 74 -7.93 4.24 11.85
CA SER A 74 -6.49 3.95 11.84
C SER A 74 -6.12 2.67 12.59
N GLN A 75 -6.88 2.30 13.62
CA GLN A 75 -6.63 1.08 14.39
C GLN A 75 -6.99 -0.16 13.58
N ALA A 76 -8.13 -0.12 12.89
CA ALA A 76 -8.52 -1.19 11.98
C ALA A 76 -7.51 -1.33 10.82
N LEU A 77 -7.05 -0.21 10.23
CA LEU A 77 -6.03 -0.22 9.18
C LEU A 77 -4.72 -0.87 9.63
N GLU A 78 -4.23 -0.54 10.83
CA GLU A 78 -2.99 -1.15 11.35
C GLU A 78 -3.15 -2.66 11.53
N ALA A 79 -4.27 -3.11 12.08
CA ALA A 79 -4.55 -4.54 12.25
C ALA A 79 -4.69 -5.28 10.92
N LEU A 80 -5.32 -4.66 9.90
CA LEU A 80 -5.48 -5.23 8.57
C LEU A 80 -4.16 -5.29 7.81
N ASN A 81 -3.32 -4.26 7.91
CA ASN A 81 -1.96 -4.26 7.33
C ASN A 81 -1.11 -5.40 7.90
N ALA A 82 -1.12 -5.59 9.23
CA ALA A 82 -0.38 -6.68 9.84
C ALA A 82 -0.86 -8.07 9.35
N LYS A 83 -2.16 -8.24 9.08
CA LYS A 83 -2.70 -9.46 8.50
C LYS A 83 -2.28 -9.63 7.04
N ALA A 84 -2.31 -8.55 6.24
CA ALA A 84 -1.88 -8.57 4.85
C ALA A 84 -0.41 -8.99 4.73
N ASP A 85 0.47 -8.39 5.53
CA ASP A 85 1.90 -8.75 5.59
C ASP A 85 2.11 -10.24 5.93
N ALA A 86 1.32 -10.78 6.85
CA ALA A 86 1.40 -12.19 7.22
C ALA A 86 0.97 -13.12 6.07
N LEU A 87 -0.07 -12.76 5.32
CA LEU A 87 -0.53 -13.52 4.16
C LEU A 87 0.47 -13.45 3.00
N GLU A 88 1.03 -12.29 2.72
CA GLU A 88 2.05 -12.12 1.68
C GLU A 88 3.28 -13.01 1.94
N ARG A 89 3.74 -13.09 3.19
CA ARG A 89 4.83 -13.99 3.58
C ARG A 89 4.48 -15.47 3.37
N GLN A 90 3.20 -15.85 3.52
CA GLN A 90 2.74 -17.20 3.25
C GLN A 90 2.72 -17.52 1.74
N ILE A 91 2.46 -16.52 0.90
CA ILE A 91 2.49 -16.69 -0.56
C ILE A 91 3.94 -16.95 -1.00
N SER A 92 4.80 -15.98 -0.92
CA SER A 92 6.26 -16.10 -1.09
C SER A 92 6.97 -14.75 -0.94
N PRO A 93 8.28 -14.72 -0.64
CA PRO A 93 9.06 -13.48 -0.68
C PRO A 93 9.15 -12.86 -2.08
N GLU A 94 8.99 -13.66 -3.14
CA GLU A 94 8.96 -13.17 -4.52
C GLU A 94 7.67 -12.44 -4.85
N TYR A 95 6.57 -12.82 -4.21
CA TYR A 95 5.26 -12.16 -4.38
C TYR A 95 5.36 -10.67 -4.05
N THR A 96 5.81 -10.33 -2.86
CA THR A 96 5.96 -8.93 -2.43
C THR A 96 6.83 -8.14 -3.40
N LYS A 97 7.99 -8.69 -3.82
CA LYS A 97 8.89 -8.02 -4.76
C LYS A 97 8.25 -7.75 -6.12
N VAL A 98 7.46 -8.70 -6.62
CA VAL A 98 6.78 -8.57 -7.91
C VAL A 98 5.65 -7.54 -7.78
N MET A 99 4.88 -7.58 -6.70
CA MET A 99 3.78 -6.64 -6.47
C MET A 99 4.30 -5.21 -6.30
N ASP A 100 5.34 -4.99 -5.50
CA ASP A 100 6.01 -3.68 -5.35
C ASP A 100 6.51 -3.15 -6.69
N GLY A 101 7.09 -4.01 -7.53
CA GLY A 101 7.55 -3.62 -8.86
C GLY A 101 6.41 -3.32 -9.84
N LEU A 102 5.22 -3.90 -9.64
CA LEU A 102 4.04 -3.62 -10.46
C LEU A 102 3.41 -2.25 -10.14
N GLU A 103 3.57 -1.74 -8.93
CA GLU A 103 3.11 -0.39 -8.56
C GLU A 103 3.76 0.71 -9.42
N GLU A 104 4.99 0.46 -9.89
CA GLU A 104 5.73 1.38 -10.78
C GLU A 104 5.28 1.29 -12.25
N VAL A 105 4.38 0.38 -12.59
CA VAL A 105 3.91 0.17 -13.97
C VAL A 105 2.62 0.95 -14.21
N ASP A 106 2.61 1.78 -15.26
CA ASP A 106 1.37 2.45 -15.69
C ASP A 106 0.32 1.40 -16.08
N PRO A 107 -0.81 1.32 -15.35
CA PRO A 107 -1.86 0.33 -15.61
C PRO A 107 -2.51 0.48 -16.99
N ASN A 108 -2.43 1.67 -17.59
CA ASN A 108 -2.99 1.96 -18.92
C ASN A 108 -2.04 1.60 -20.07
N SER A 109 -0.76 1.35 -19.76
CA SER A 109 0.21 0.91 -20.76
C SER A 109 -0.14 -0.47 -21.32
N ALA A 110 0.40 -0.81 -22.49
CA ALA A 110 0.22 -2.14 -23.08
C ALA A 110 0.76 -3.24 -22.15
N GLU A 111 1.86 -2.96 -21.47
CA GLU A 111 2.49 -3.87 -20.50
C GLU A 111 1.65 -4.01 -19.22
N GLY A 112 1.15 -2.91 -18.65
CA GLY A 112 0.26 -2.93 -17.50
C GLY A 112 -1.00 -3.76 -17.75
N LYS A 113 -1.59 -3.63 -18.91
CA LYS A 113 -2.73 -4.46 -19.34
C LYS A 113 -2.39 -5.95 -19.46
N GLN A 114 -1.18 -6.29 -19.91
CA GLN A 114 -0.72 -7.68 -19.93
C GLN A 114 -0.56 -8.24 -18.52
N PHE A 115 0.05 -7.49 -17.60
CA PHE A 115 0.16 -7.91 -16.20
C PHE A 115 -1.20 -8.11 -15.57
N ALA A 116 -2.12 -7.16 -15.73
CA ALA A 116 -3.48 -7.27 -15.23
C ALA A 116 -4.19 -8.52 -15.77
N THR A 117 -4.03 -8.83 -17.06
CA THR A 117 -4.62 -10.03 -17.66
C THR A 117 -4.10 -11.31 -17.00
N VAL A 118 -2.80 -11.39 -16.74
CA VAL A 118 -2.18 -12.57 -16.13
C VAL A 118 -2.62 -12.70 -14.66
N ILE A 119 -2.61 -11.61 -13.89
CA ILE A 119 -3.02 -11.62 -12.48
C ILE A 119 -4.50 -11.93 -12.32
N ASN A 120 -5.36 -11.44 -13.21
CA ASN A 120 -6.79 -11.73 -13.19
C ASN A 120 -7.11 -13.23 -13.31
N THR A 121 -6.19 -14.04 -13.79
CA THR A 121 -6.37 -15.51 -13.80
C THR A 121 -6.37 -16.09 -12.39
N LEU A 122 -5.64 -15.48 -11.43
CA LEU A 122 -5.71 -15.84 -10.01
C LEU A 122 -7.02 -15.40 -9.39
N MET A 123 -7.44 -14.16 -9.65
CA MET A 123 -8.69 -13.60 -9.12
C MET A 123 -9.90 -14.48 -9.45
N LYS A 124 -9.93 -15.03 -10.66
CA LYS A 124 -11.00 -15.96 -11.10
C LYS A 124 -11.02 -17.29 -10.33
N GLN A 125 -9.95 -17.65 -9.66
CA GLN A 125 -9.85 -18.87 -8.85
C GLN A 125 -10.26 -18.62 -7.38
N CYS A 126 -10.37 -17.37 -6.97
CA CYS A 126 -10.90 -16.99 -5.67
C CYS A 126 -12.44 -17.07 -5.70
N LYS A 127 -13.00 -18.10 -5.10
CA LYS A 127 -14.45 -18.34 -4.99
C LYS A 127 -14.89 -18.33 -3.53
#